data_870d20cd1f2beb3a2c7fbfd05ed7e9e2
#
_entry.id   870d20cd1f2beb3a2c7fbfd05ed7e9e2
#
_cell.length_a   1.000
_cell.length_b   1.000
_cell.length_c   1.000
_cell.angle_alpha   90.00
_cell.angle_beta   90.00
_cell.angle_gamma   90.00
#
_symmetry.space_group_name_H-M   'P 1'
#
loop_
_entity.id
_entity.type
_entity.pdbx_description
1 polymer ?
#
loop_
_entity_poly.entity_id
_entity_poly.type
_entity_poly.pdbx_seq_one_letter_code
_entity_poly.pdbx_strand_id
1 'polypeptide(L)'
;MKNVYFLSDAHLGSRAIEHGRTQERRLVNFLDSIKHKASAVYLLGDMFDFWYEFRTVVPKGYTRFLGKLSELTDLGVEVHFFTGNHDLWCGDYLTKECGVMIHREPLTTEIFGKEFYLAHGDGLGDPDKKFKMLRAMFRSRTLQTLFSALHPRWSMELGLNWAKHSRLKRIDGK
;
A
#
# COMPACT_ATOMS: atom_id res chain seq x y z
N MET A 1 -17.15 10.32 20.52
CA MET A 1 -17.00 10.70 19.08
C MET A 1 -16.00 9.74 18.47
N LYS A 2 -16.30 9.12 17.35
CA LYS A 2 -15.34 8.28 16.62
C LYS A 2 -14.59 9.17 15.62
N ASN A 3 -13.32 8.87 15.39
CA ASN A 3 -12.43 9.62 14.52
C ASN A 3 -12.17 8.86 13.22
N VAL A 4 -11.78 9.59 12.18
CA VAL A 4 -11.26 9.04 10.91
C VAL A 4 -9.77 9.36 10.82
N TYR A 5 -8.97 8.37 10.43
CA TYR A 5 -7.51 8.49 10.35
C TYR A 5 -7.04 8.27 8.93
N PHE A 6 -6.02 9.03 8.52
CA PHE A 6 -5.40 8.94 7.21
C PHE A 6 -3.90 8.70 7.38
N LEU A 7 -3.39 7.71 6.66
CA LEU A 7 -1.96 7.34 6.63
C LEU A 7 -1.54 7.07 5.18
N SER A 8 -0.29 7.33 4.87
CA SER A 8 0.31 7.00 3.58
C SER A 8 1.80 6.70 3.72
N ASP A 9 2.41 6.18 2.66
CA ASP A 9 3.86 6.11 2.48
C ASP A 9 4.62 5.41 3.62
N ALA A 10 4.04 4.37 4.20
CA ALA A 10 4.69 3.57 5.24
C ALA A 10 5.84 2.73 4.69
N HIS A 11 5.77 2.34 3.42
CA HIS A 11 6.79 1.57 2.70
C HIS A 11 7.40 0.43 3.51
N LEU A 12 6.55 -0.37 4.11
CA LEU A 12 6.99 -1.52 4.88
C LEU A 12 7.84 -2.47 4.03
N GLY A 13 8.92 -2.97 4.62
CA GLY A 13 9.83 -3.90 3.96
C GLY A 13 10.87 -3.23 3.06
N SER A 14 10.98 -1.91 3.10
CA SER A 14 11.98 -1.18 2.32
C SER A 14 13.40 -1.63 2.65
N ARG A 15 14.16 -1.95 1.60
CA ARG A 15 15.58 -2.27 1.68
C ARG A 15 16.48 -1.03 1.80
N ALA A 16 15.90 0.15 1.63
CA ALA A 16 16.61 1.42 1.81
C ALA A 16 16.55 1.94 3.26
N ILE A 17 15.75 1.32 4.11
CA ILE A 17 15.56 1.71 5.50
C ILE A 17 16.18 0.65 6.41
N GLU A 18 17.15 1.07 7.21
CA GLU A 18 17.63 0.27 8.32
C GLU A 18 16.50 0.11 9.35
N HIS A 19 16.39 -1.07 9.97
CA HIS A 19 15.36 -1.33 10.99
C HIS A 19 13.90 -1.38 10.52
N GLY A 20 13.60 -1.97 9.36
CA GLY A 20 12.22 -2.12 8.84
C GLY A 20 11.21 -2.73 9.83
N ARG A 21 11.64 -3.64 10.73
CA ARG A 21 10.78 -4.16 11.81
C ARG A 21 10.37 -3.09 12.83
N THR A 22 11.21 -2.11 13.08
CA THR A 22 10.89 -1.00 14.00
C THR A 22 9.81 -0.12 13.40
N GLN A 23 9.86 0.12 12.09
CA GLN A 23 8.84 0.87 11.37
C GLN A 23 7.49 0.16 11.40
N GLU A 24 7.45 -1.15 11.11
CA GLU A 24 6.23 -1.96 11.22
C GLU A 24 5.64 -1.88 12.64
N ARG A 25 6.48 -2.05 13.67
CA ARG A 25 6.02 -1.95 15.07
C ARG A 25 5.45 -0.58 15.42
N ARG A 26 6.07 0.51 14.95
CA ARG A 26 5.57 1.88 15.19
C ARG A 26 4.19 2.06 14.57
N LEU A 27 4.00 1.61 13.34
CA LEU A 27 2.72 1.66 12.64
C LEU A 27 1.67 0.83 13.38
N VAL A 28 2.00 -0.40 13.75
CA VAL A 28 1.11 -1.31 14.49
C VAL A 28 0.72 -0.71 15.85
N ASN A 29 1.68 -0.15 16.60
CA ASN A 29 1.40 0.49 17.88
C ASN A 29 0.50 1.73 17.73
N PHE A 30 0.69 2.51 16.66
CA PHE A 30 -0.20 3.63 16.36
C PHE A 30 -1.62 3.13 16.08
N LEU A 31 -1.79 2.14 15.20
CA LEU A 31 -3.09 1.55 14.88
C LEU A 31 -3.76 0.94 16.14
N ASP A 32 -2.96 0.32 17.01
CA ASP A 32 -3.47 -0.20 18.29
C ASP A 32 -4.00 0.92 19.20
N SER A 33 -3.31 2.04 19.26
CA SER A 33 -3.70 3.19 20.10
C SER A 33 -5.02 3.85 19.67
N ILE A 34 -5.42 3.66 18.43
CA ILE A 34 -6.62 4.27 17.84
C ILE A 34 -7.79 3.30 17.68
N LYS A 35 -7.59 1.99 17.79
CA LYS A 35 -8.56 0.93 17.43
C LYS A 35 -9.95 1.10 18.03
N HIS A 36 -10.06 1.60 19.26
CA HIS A 36 -11.34 1.83 19.93
C HIS A 36 -11.94 3.22 19.65
N LYS A 37 -11.16 4.12 19.05
CA LYS A 37 -11.57 5.50 18.75
C LYS A 37 -11.85 5.72 17.27
N ALA A 38 -11.36 4.84 16.41
CA ALA A 38 -11.53 4.93 14.96
C ALA A 38 -12.94 4.48 14.55
N SER A 39 -13.54 5.21 13.60
CA SER A 39 -14.65 4.74 12.77
C SER A 39 -14.12 4.22 11.44
N ALA A 40 -13.11 4.89 10.88
CA ALA A 40 -12.46 4.47 9.65
C ALA A 40 -10.97 4.80 9.66
N VAL A 41 -10.20 4.00 8.92
CA VAL A 41 -8.77 4.21 8.64
C VAL A 41 -8.57 4.16 7.13
N TYR A 42 -8.05 5.24 6.57
CA TYR A 42 -7.71 5.36 5.15
C TYR A 42 -6.19 5.24 4.98
N LEU A 43 -5.76 4.16 4.35
CA LEU A 43 -4.37 3.91 3.96
C LEU A 43 -4.21 4.38 2.51
N LEU A 44 -3.62 5.55 2.31
CA LEU A 44 -3.62 6.26 1.02
C LEU A 44 -2.47 5.85 0.09
N GLY A 45 -2.11 4.58 0.08
CA GLY A 45 -1.13 4.00 -0.84
C GLY A 45 0.31 3.96 -0.31
N ASP A 46 1.14 3.19 -0.98
CA ASP A 46 2.54 2.97 -0.66
C ASP A 46 2.77 2.47 0.78
N MET A 47 1.85 1.65 1.27
CA MET A 47 1.98 1.01 2.58
C MET A 47 3.07 -0.04 2.58
N PHE A 48 3.26 -0.73 1.45
CA PHE A 48 4.36 -1.65 1.22
C PHE A 48 5.38 -1.06 0.25
N ASP A 49 6.66 -1.35 0.45
CA ASP A 49 7.72 -0.92 -0.48
C ASP A 49 7.65 -1.65 -1.83
N PHE A 50 7.15 -2.87 -1.81
CA PHE A 50 6.76 -3.64 -2.98
C PHE A 50 5.77 -4.73 -2.57
N TRP A 51 4.63 -4.81 -3.28
CA TRP A 51 3.63 -5.85 -3.10
C TRP A 51 3.20 -6.41 -4.44
N TYR A 52 3.25 -7.74 -4.57
CA TYR A 52 2.71 -8.47 -5.71
C TYR A 52 2.01 -9.73 -5.22
N GLU A 53 0.75 -9.90 -5.60
CA GLU A 53 -0.01 -11.11 -5.34
C GLU A 53 0.13 -12.09 -6.49
N PHE A 54 0.73 -13.24 -6.20
CA PHE A 54 0.68 -14.40 -7.08
C PHE A 54 -0.62 -15.17 -6.82
N ARG A 55 -0.93 -16.11 -7.69
CA ARG A 55 -2.17 -16.89 -7.56
C ARG A 55 -2.32 -17.60 -6.20
N THR A 56 -1.24 -18.09 -5.63
CA THR A 56 -1.23 -18.89 -4.39
C THR A 56 -0.17 -18.44 -3.39
N VAL A 57 0.53 -17.32 -3.66
CA VAL A 57 1.63 -16.86 -2.82
C VAL A 57 1.56 -15.35 -2.70
N VAL A 58 1.72 -14.86 -1.48
CA VAL A 58 1.87 -13.43 -1.17
C VAL A 58 3.27 -13.14 -0.60
N PRO A 59 3.73 -11.90 -0.60
CA PRO A 59 5.00 -11.52 0.01
C PRO A 59 5.04 -11.93 1.48
N LYS A 60 6.14 -12.56 1.90
CA LYS A 60 6.35 -12.93 3.30
C LYS A 60 6.72 -11.72 4.15
N GLY A 61 6.33 -11.75 5.41
CA GLY A 61 6.52 -10.67 6.36
C GLY A 61 5.21 -9.96 6.64
N TYR A 62 5.30 -8.79 7.24
CA TYR A 62 4.15 -7.92 7.53
C TYR A 62 3.07 -8.55 8.44
N THR A 63 3.35 -9.66 9.09
CA THR A 63 2.38 -10.44 9.88
C THR A 63 1.71 -9.60 10.96
N ARG A 64 2.47 -8.69 11.59
CA ARG A 64 1.92 -7.80 12.62
C ARG A 64 0.98 -6.77 12.04
N PHE A 65 1.37 -6.17 10.92
CA PHE A 65 0.57 -5.16 10.24
C PHE A 65 -0.71 -5.78 9.68
N LEU A 66 -0.61 -6.90 8.96
CA LEU A 66 -1.77 -7.62 8.42
C LEU A 66 -2.72 -8.07 9.53
N GLY A 67 -2.19 -8.66 10.61
CA GLY A 67 -2.99 -9.04 11.77
C GLY A 67 -3.66 -7.85 12.46
N LYS A 68 -3.01 -6.67 12.46
CA LYS A 68 -3.62 -5.45 13.00
C LYS A 68 -4.74 -4.92 12.10
N LEU A 69 -4.63 -5.06 10.77
CA LEU A 69 -5.72 -4.72 9.86
C LEU A 69 -6.93 -5.62 10.10
N SER A 70 -6.71 -6.94 10.23
CA SER A 70 -7.77 -7.90 10.57
C SER A 70 -8.43 -7.57 11.92
N GLU A 71 -7.65 -7.27 12.95
CA GLU A 71 -8.19 -6.87 14.26
C GLU A 71 -9.06 -5.60 14.17
N LEU A 72 -8.65 -4.61 13.38
CA LEU A 72 -9.43 -3.39 13.19
C LEU A 72 -10.77 -3.69 12.51
N THR A 73 -10.77 -4.47 11.45
CA THR A 73 -11.99 -4.83 10.71
C THR A 73 -12.91 -5.71 11.55
N ASP A 74 -12.38 -6.65 12.34
CA ASP A 74 -13.13 -7.46 13.31
C ASP A 74 -13.79 -6.61 14.41
N LEU A 75 -13.17 -5.49 14.79
CA LEU A 75 -13.74 -4.50 15.70
C LEU A 75 -14.76 -3.56 15.05
N GLY A 76 -15.05 -3.73 13.76
CA GLY A 76 -15.99 -2.91 12.98
C GLY A 76 -15.44 -1.56 12.56
N VAL A 77 -14.11 -1.38 12.52
CA VAL A 77 -13.47 -0.21 11.93
C VAL A 77 -13.39 -0.42 10.42
N GLU A 78 -13.89 0.53 9.64
CA GLU A 78 -13.73 0.51 8.18
C GLU A 78 -12.29 0.77 7.81
N VAL A 79 -11.64 -0.19 7.14
CA VAL A 79 -10.26 -0.03 6.66
C VAL A 79 -10.25 0.07 5.15
N HIS A 80 -9.89 1.23 4.63
CA HIS A 80 -9.76 1.53 3.22
C HIS A 80 -8.29 1.53 2.81
N PHE A 81 -7.95 0.82 1.75
CA PHE A 81 -6.60 0.73 1.22
C PHE A 81 -6.58 1.22 -0.23
N PHE A 82 -5.92 2.34 -0.46
CA PHE A 82 -5.66 2.85 -1.80
C PHE A 82 -4.35 2.27 -2.31
N THR A 83 -4.34 1.82 -3.55
CA THR A 83 -3.10 1.36 -4.16
C THR A 83 -2.25 2.55 -4.57
N GLY A 84 -0.99 2.55 -4.12
CA GLY A 84 0.04 3.46 -4.62
C GLY A 84 0.82 2.85 -5.79
N ASN A 85 1.94 3.45 -6.15
CA ASN A 85 2.78 2.93 -7.22
C ASN A 85 3.67 1.75 -6.79
N HIS A 86 3.92 1.57 -5.49
CA HIS A 86 4.70 0.47 -4.94
C HIS A 86 3.86 -0.77 -4.61
N ASP A 87 2.58 -0.60 -4.31
CA ASP A 87 1.65 -1.67 -3.98
C ASP A 87 0.45 -1.75 -4.95
N LEU A 88 0.68 -1.33 -6.20
CA LEU A 88 -0.33 -1.33 -7.26
C LEU A 88 -0.88 -2.73 -7.57
N TRP A 89 -0.09 -3.78 -7.32
CA TRP A 89 -0.43 -5.16 -7.67
C TRP A 89 -1.05 -5.93 -6.50
N CYS A 90 -1.77 -5.24 -5.64
CA CYS A 90 -2.67 -5.86 -4.68
C CYS A 90 -3.85 -6.50 -5.42
N GLY A 91 -4.05 -7.78 -5.22
CA GLY A 91 -5.20 -8.53 -5.72
C GLY A 91 -6.40 -8.44 -4.76
N ASP A 92 -6.80 -9.57 -4.21
CA ASP A 92 -7.93 -9.67 -3.28
C ASP A 92 -7.56 -10.23 -1.89
N TYR A 93 -6.29 -10.52 -1.67
CA TYR A 93 -5.80 -11.10 -0.42
C TYR A 93 -6.14 -10.23 0.80
N LEU A 94 -5.84 -8.91 0.73
CA LEU A 94 -6.14 -8.00 1.84
C LEU A 94 -7.64 -7.89 2.11
N THR A 95 -8.48 -7.98 1.08
CA THR A 95 -9.94 -7.99 1.25
C THR A 95 -10.42 -9.29 1.88
N LYS A 96 -9.94 -10.43 1.39
CA LYS A 96 -10.40 -11.76 1.85
C LYS A 96 -9.90 -12.12 3.24
N GLU A 97 -8.62 -11.80 3.51
CA GLU A 97 -7.97 -12.23 4.75
C GLU A 97 -7.99 -11.16 5.85
N CYS A 98 -8.06 -9.89 5.47
CA CYS A 98 -8.02 -8.79 6.43
C CYS A 98 -9.28 -7.92 6.44
N GLY A 99 -10.30 -8.21 5.63
CA GLY A 99 -11.54 -7.44 5.58
C GLY A 99 -11.39 -6.01 5.03
N VAL A 100 -10.29 -5.71 4.36
CA VAL A 100 -9.93 -4.37 3.90
C VAL A 100 -10.62 -4.03 2.58
N MET A 101 -11.11 -2.81 2.43
CA MET A 101 -11.68 -2.30 1.17
C MET A 101 -10.59 -1.71 0.29
N ILE A 102 -10.28 -2.34 -0.85
CA ILE A 102 -9.24 -1.88 -1.77
C ILE A 102 -9.81 -0.90 -2.81
N HIS A 103 -9.19 0.27 -2.89
CA HIS A 103 -9.47 1.31 -3.89
C HIS A 103 -8.31 1.41 -4.90
N ARG A 104 -8.59 1.16 -6.17
CA ARG A 104 -7.61 1.27 -7.28
C ARG A 104 -7.72 2.58 -8.04
N GLU A 105 -8.80 3.31 -7.79
CA GLU A 105 -9.09 4.63 -8.35
C GLU A 105 -9.37 5.62 -7.22
N PRO A 106 -9.26 6.92 -7.48
CA PRO A 106 -9.65 7.94 -6.52
C PRO A 106 -11.09 7.78 -6.03
N LEU A 107 -11.32 8.15 -4.79
CA LEU A 107 -12.63 8.11 -4.15
C LEU A 107 -13.04 9.52 -3.71
N THR A 108 -14.22 9.97 -4.13
CA THR A 108 -14.89 11.12 -3.51
C THR A 108 -15.88 10.61 -2.49
N THR A 109 -15.79 11.06 -1.25
CA THR A 109 -16.65 10.61 -0.15
C THR A 109 -16.92 11.74 0.83
N GLU A 110 -18.05 11.65 1.53
CA GLU A 110 -18.39 12.59 2.60
C GLU A 110 -17.93 12.03 3.96
N ILE A 111 -17.21 12.84 4.72
CA ILE A 111 -16.76 12.52 6.08
C ILE A 111 -17.14 13.68 7.00
N PHE A 112 -17.99 13.40 7.98
CA PHE A 112 -18.50 14.41 8.94
C PHE A 112 -19.10 15.67 8.27
N GLY A 113 -19.87 15.49 7.19
CA GLY A 113 -20.53 16.58 6.47
C GLY A 113 -19.59 17.40 5.56
N LYS A 114 -18.36 16.90 5.31
CA LYS A 114 -17.40 17.51 4.39
C LYS A 114 -17.03 16.53 3.28
N GLU A 115 -16.97 17.03 2.06
CA GLU A 115 -16.53 16.27 0.91
C GLU A 115 -15.00 16.15 0.88
N PHE A 116 -14.51 14.93 0.67
CA PHE A 116 -13.09 14.59 0.53
C PHE A 116 -12.84 13.90 -0.79
N TYR A 117 -11.82 14.35 -1.52
CA TYR A 117 -11.25 13.63 -2.64
C TYR A 117 -9.99 12.90 -2.17
N LEU A 118 -10.04 11.58 -2.15
CA LEU A 118 -9.00 10.71 -1.61
C LEU A 118 -8.30 9.96 -2.74
N ALA A 119 -7.00 10.08 -2.80
CA ALA A 119 -6.13 9.40 -3.77
C ALA A 119 -4.71 9.30 -3.21
N HIS A 120 -3.92 8.36 -3.75
CA HIS A 120 -2.48 8.33 -3.42
C HIS A 120 -1.73 9.56 -3.94
N GLY A 121 -2.18 10.12 -5.07
CA GLY A 121 -1.61 11.35 -5.61
C GLY A 121 -0.45 11.15 -6.59
N ASP A 122 -0.04 9.93 -6.87
CA ASP A 122 0.99 9.63 -7.85
C ASP A 122 0.57 10.08 -9.26
N GLY A 123 1.35 11.00 -9.85
CA GLY A 123 1.10 11.55 -11.19
C GLY A 123 -0.01 12.60 -11.27
N LEU A 124 -0.55 13.10 -10.15
CA LEU A 124 -1.38 14.28 -10.14
C LEU A 124 -0.51 15.50 -10.42
N GLY A 125 -0.76 16.15 -11.58
CA GLY A 125 -0.01 17.35 -11.98
C GLY A 125 1.42 17.09 -12.48
N ASP A 126 1.88 15.84 -12.54
CA ASP A 126 3.23 15.52 -13.02
C ASP A 126 3.29 15.57 -14.57
N PRO A 127 4.14 16.43 -15.16
CA PRO A 127 4.35 16.50 -16.60
C PRO A 127 5.24 15.36 -17.13
N ASP A 128 5.89 14.55 -16.27
CA ASP A 128 6.86 13.54 -16.69
C ASP A 128 6.20 12.41 -17.47
N LYS A 129 6.39 12.45 -18.80
CA LYS A 129 5.90 11.43 -19.73
C LYS A 129 6.47 10.04 -19.43
N LYS A 130 7.71 9.95 -18.91
CA LYS A 130 8.36 8.68 -18.58
C LYS A 130 7.66 8.03 -17.38
N PHE A 131 7.29 8.81 -16.38
CA PHE A 131 6.54 8.31 -15.23
C PHE A 131 5.15 7.81 -15.65
N LYS A 132 4.44 8.56 -16.50
CA LYS A 132 3.14 8.13 -17.04
C LYS A 132 3.23 6.83 -17.83
N MET A 133 4.28 6.68 -18.67
CA MET A 133 4.52 5.46 -19.42
C MET A 133 4.83 4.27 -18.50
N LEU A 134 5.66 4.46 -17.48
CA LEU A 134 5.99 3.43 -16.50
C LEU A 134 4.75 2.96 -15.72
N ARG A 135 3.91 3.92 -15.29
CA ARG A 135 2.64 3.64 -14.63
C ARG A 135 1.69 2.85 -15.54
N ALA A 136 1.59 3.22 -16.82
CA ALA A 136 0.79 2.49 -17.80
C ALA A 136 1.31 1.05 -17.99
N MET A 137 2.62 0.85 -18.04
CA MET A 137 3.26 -0.47 -18.06
C MET A 137 2.85 -1.31 -16.85
N PHE A 138 2.96 -0.78 -15.63
CA PHE A 138 2.60 -1.50 -14.41
C PHE A 138 1.09 -1.79 -14.30
N ARG A 139 0.24 -0.99 -14.93
CA ARG A 139 -1.20 -1.24 -15.03
C ARG A 139 -1.58 -2.24 -16.13
N SER A 140 -0.65 -2.60 -17.02
CA SER A 140 -0.90 -3.55 -18.11
C SER A 140 -1.13 -4.97 -17.57
N ARG A 141 -2.32 -5.53 -17.77
CA ARG A 141 -2.65 -6.92 -17.39
C ARG A 141 -1.73 -7.94 -18.06
N THR A 142 -1.34 -7.71 -19.31
CA THR A 142 -0.42 -8.60 -20.04
C THR A 142 0.95 -8.64 -19.35
N LEU A 143 1.50 -7.48 -18.99
CA LEU A 143 2.79 -7.41 -18.30
C LEU A 143 2.70 -8.02 -16.89
N GLN A 144 1.60 -7.81 -16.19
CA GLN A 144 1.34 -8.47 -14.89
C GLN A 144 1.31 -10.00 -15.03
N THR A 145 0.64 -10.53 -16.08
CA THR A 145 0.61 -11.97 -16.36
C THR A 145 2.00 -12.52 -16.68
N LEU A 146 2.78 -11.82 -17.51
CA LEU A 146 4.16 -12.20 -17.80
C LEU A 146 5.04 -12.18 -16.55
N PHE A 147 4.88 -11.15 -15.72
CA PHE A 147 5.58 -11.05 -14.44
C PHE A 147 5.19 -12.19 -13.47
N SER A 148 3.91 -12.59 -13.47
CA SER A 148 3.42 -13.71 -12.65
C SER A 148 3.97 -15.07 -13.09
N ALA A 149 4.39 -15.22 -14.35
CA ALA A 149 5.00 -16.44 -14.86
C ALA A 149 6.45 -16.63 -14.38
N LEU A 150 7.08 -15.57 -13.88
CA LEU A 150 8.40 -15.67 -13.26
C LEU A 150 8.29 -16.35 -11.90
N HIS A 151 9.35 -17.08 -11.53
CA HIS A 151 9.40 -17.68 -10.20
C HIS A 151 9.29 -16.57 -9.11
N PRO A 152 8.44 -16.72 -8.08
CA PRO A 152 8.18 -15.67 -7.07
C PRO A 152 9.44 -15.09 -6.42
N ARG A 153 10.49 -15.91 -6.24
CA ARG A 153 11.78 -15.44 -5.71
C ARG A 153 12.40 -14.35 -6.60
N TRP A 154 12.39 -14.54 -7.91
CA TRP A 154 13.00 -13.59 -8.84
C TRP A 154 12.13 -12.34 -9.01
N SER A 155 10.83 -12.51 -9.11
CA SER A 155 9.89 -11.40 -9.23
C SER A 155 9.96 -10.47 -8.02
N MET A 156 10.00 -11.05 -6.81
CA MET A 156 10.14 -10.28 -5.57
C MET A 156 11.49 -9.57 -5.48
N GLU A 157 12.57 -10.25 -5.89
CA GLU A 157 13.92 -9.65 -5.86
C GLU A 157 14.01 -8.47 -6.84
N LEU A 158 13.49 -8.63 -8.06
CA LEU A 158 13.42 -7.56 -9.06
C LEU A 158 12.62 -6.36 -8.54
N GLY A 159 11.41 -6.61 -8.00
CA GLY A 159 10.54 -5.56 -7.50
C GLY A 159 11.16 -4.79 -6.32
N LEU A 160 11.71 -5.48 -5.34
CA LEU A 160 12.34 -4.87 -4.17
C LEU A 160 13.61 -4.07 -4.54
N ASN A 161 14.40 -4.57 -5.49
CA ASN A 161 15.58 -3.85 -5.97
C ASN A 161 15.19 -2.60 -6.77
N TRP A 162 14.14 -2.70 -7.59
CA TRP A 162 13.59 -1.55 -8.29
C TRP A 162 13.08 -0.48 -7.32
N ALA A 163 12.32 -0.86 -6.31
CA ALA A 163 11.81 0.04 -5.28
C ALA A 163 12.96 0.74 -4.54
N LYS A 164 13.98 -0.02 -4.12
CA LYS A 164 15.20 0.54 -3.50
C LYS A 164 15.88 1.57 -4.39
N HIS A 165 16.08 1.26 -5.67
CA HIS A 165 16.75 2.16 -6.62
C HIS A 165 15.94 3.45 -6.86
N SER A 166 14.63 3.34 -6.98
CA SER A 166 13.73 4.49 -7.12
C SER A 166 13.83 5.45 -5.92
N ARG A 167 13.93 4.92 -4.71
CA ARG A 167 14.10 5.73 -3.49
C ARG A 167 15.45 6.42 -3.40
N LEU A 168 16.53 5.69 -3.66
CA LEU A 168 17.87 6.28 -3.59
C LEU A 168 17.97 7.45 -4.54
N LYS A 169 17.43 7.35 -5.76
CA LYS A 169 17.39 8.48 -6.71
C LYS A 169 16.62 9.70 -6.18
N ARG A 170 15.57 9.52 -5.39
CA ARG A 170 14.83 10.63 -4.77
C ARG A 170 15.61 11.30 -3.65
N ILE A 171 16.41 10.54 -2.92
CA ILE A 171 17.25 11.06 -1.83
C ILE A 171 18.45 11.83 -2.38
N ASP A 172 19.09 11.29 -3.41
CA ASP A 172 20.28 11.89 -4.05
C ASP A 172 19.93 13.09 -4.95
N GLY A 173 18.69 13.21 -5.40
CA GLY A 173 18.20 14.31 -6.25
C GLY A 173 17.73 15.55 -5.47
N LYS A 174 17.95 15.58 -4.15
CA LYS A 174 17.80 16.77 -3.29
C LYS A 174 19.16 17.32 -2.96
#